data_849b177c22e9f207bac6d2949675f419
#
_entry.id   849b177c22e9f207bac6d2949675f419
#
_cell.length_a   1.000
_cell.length_b   1.000
_cell.length_c   1.000
_cell.angle_alpha   90.00
_cell.angle_beta   90.00
_cell.angle_gamma   90.00
#
_symmetry.space_group_name_H-M   'P 1'
#
loop_
_entity.id
_entity.type
_entity.pdbx_description
1 polymer ?
#
loop_
_entity_poly.entity_id
_entity_poly.type
_entity_poly.pdbx_seq_one_letter_code
_entity_poly.pdbx_strand_id
1 'polypeptide(L)' 'MTEKTLKHSAGMGQWTPICMKLEQDLLDLGCRVLEMKEKFGELRVYYDHLDFDVCQKANELIEKAIKDCASLDEGTNI' A
#
# COMPACT_ATOMS: atom_id res chain seq x y z
N MET A 1 -21.39 11.91 4.02
CA MET A 1 -19.99 12.07 4.39
C MET A 1 -19.21 10.83 4.00
N THR A 2 -18.15 11.03 3.25
CA THR A 2 -17.38 9.90 2.76
C THR A 2 -16.30 9.56 3.76
N GLU A 3 -16.36 8.38 4.31
CA GLU A 3 -15.32 7.93 5.21
C GLU A 3 -14.26 7.19 4.42
N LYS A 4 -13.01 7.57 4.62
CA LYS A 4 -11.89 6.85 4.03
C LYS A 4 -11.61 5.66 4.92
N THR A 5 -12.25 4.55 4.61
CA THR A 5 -12.11 3.35 5.40
C THR A 5 -10.95 2.52 4.86
N LEU A 6 -10.02 2.19 5.75
CA LEU A 6 -8.86 1.36 5.38
C LEU A 6 -9.28 -0.10 5.46
N LYS A 7 -9.76 -0.63 4.34
CA LYS A 7 -10.32 -1.98 4.27
C LYS A 7 -9.30 -3.05 3.91
N HIS A 8 -8.23 -2.65 3.24
CA HIS A 8 -7.33 -3.63 2.62
C HIS A 8 -6.03 -3.82 3.38
N SER A 9 -5.66 -2.84 4.19
CA SER A 9 -4.38 -2.85 4.89
C SER A 9 -4.45 -3.53 6.26
N ALA A 10 -5.64 -3.75 6.80
CA ALA A 10 -5.79 -4.40 8.10
C ALA A 10 -5.36 -5.87 7.99
N GLY A 11 -4.65 -6.35 9.00
CA GLY A 11 -4.26 -7.75 9.04
C GLY A 11 -3.04 -8.10 8.21
N MET A 12 -2.22 -7.12 7.86
CA MET A 12 -0.99 -7.35 7.10
C MET A 12 0.21 -7.67 7.99
N GLY A 13 -0.04 -8.10 9.22
CA GLY A 13 1.04 -8.47 10.14
C GLY A 13 1.92 -7.28 10.46
N GLN A 14 3.23 -7.48 10.44
CA GLN A 14 4.18 -6.40 10.77
C GLN A 14 4.18 -5.29 9.71
N TRP A 15 3.63 -5.56 8.54
CA TRP A 15 3.52 -4.56 7.47
C TRP A 15 2.30 -3.64 7.64
N THR A 16 1.43 -3.94 8.61
CA THR A 16 0.18 -3.20 8.77
C THR A 16 0.36 -1.68 8.83
N PRO A 17 1.30 -1.12 9.63
CA PRO A 17 1.46 0.34 9.65
C PRO A 17 1.85 0.92 8.29
N ILE A 18 2.73 0.24 7.57
CA ILE A 18 3.17 0.67 6.24
C ILE A 18 2.00 0.61 5.27
N CYS A 19 1.25 -0.48 5.30
CA CYS A 19 0.13 -0.68 4.40
C CYS A 19 -1.01 0.31 4.70
N MET A 20 -1.25 0.60 5.96
CA MET A 20 -2.29 1.57 6.34
C MET A 20 -1.94 2.96 5.82
N LYS A 21 -0.67 3.37 5.96
CA LYS A 21 -0.26 4.66 5.44
C LYS A 21 -0.37 4.69 3.93
N LEU A 22 0.05 3.62 3.26
CA LEU A 22 -0.04 3.54 1.80
C LEU A 22 -1.49 3.61 1.33
N GLU A 23 -2.38 2.88 1.96
CA GLU A 23 -3.79 2.90 1.58
C GLU A 23 -4.37 4.29 1.77
N GLN A 24 -4.02 4.96 2.88
CA GLN A 24 -4.47 6.32 3.14
C GLN A 24 -3.97 7.26 2.05
N ASP A 25 -2.69 7.16 1.71
CA ASP A 25 -2.10 8.02 0.67
C ASP A 25 -2.76 7.80 -0.68
N LEU A 26 -3.05 6.54 -1.03
CA LEU A 26 -3.73 6.24 -2.30
C LEU A 26 -5.14 6.81 -2.31
N LEU A 27 -5.86 6.69 -1.20
CA LEU A 27 -7.19 7.26 -1.10
C LEU A 27 -7.16 8.79 -1.20
N ASP A 28 -6.14 9.41 -0.61
CA ASP A 28 -5.96 10.87 -0.70
C ASP A 28 -5.70 11.32 -2.13
N LEU A 29 -5.06 10.49 -2.94
CA LEU A 29 -4.87 10.77 -4.36
C LEU A 29 -6.14 10.56 -5.17
N GLY A 30 -7.17 9.99 -4.57
CA GLY A 30 -8.40 9.67 -5.26
C GLY A 30 -8.41 8.30 -5.91
N CYS A 31 -7.41 7.47 -5.61
CA CYS A 31 -7.35 6.12 -6.13
C CYS A 31 -8.33 5.21 -5.40
N ARG A 32 -8.83 4.22 -6.11
CA ARG A 32 -9.63 3.17 -5.50
C ARG A 32 -8.73 1.97 -5.27
N VAL A 33 -8.51 1.61 -4.01
CA VAL A 33 -7.69 0.45 -3.69
C VAL A 33 -8.54 -0.80 -3.84
N LEU A 34 -8.07 -1.73 -4.67
CA LEU A 34 -8.80 -2.95 -4.97
C LEU A 34 -8.37 -4.10 -4.06
N GLU A 35 -7.08 -4.20 -3.79
CA GLU A 35 -6.56 -5.29 -2.99
C GLU A 35 -5.14 -4.99 -2.52
N MET A 36 -4.83 -5.42 -1.31
CA MET A 36 -3.46 -5.46 -0.79
C MET A 36 -3.24 -6.84 -0.22
N LYS A 37 -2.13 -7.47 -0.58
CA LYS A 37 -1.83 -8.81 -0.09
C LYS A 37 -0.33 -9.08 -0.13
N GLU A 38 0.06 -10.11 0.59
CA GLU A 38 1.43 -10.60 0.57
C GLU A 38 1.47 -11.82 -0.36
N LYS A 39 2.47 -11.86 -1.22
CA LYS A 39 2.64 -12.97 -2.14
C LYS A 39 4.13 -13.20 -2.32
N PHE A 40 4.57 -14.40 -1.96
CA PHE A 40 5.99 -14.78 -2.05
C PHE A 40 6.91 -13.82 -1.28
N GLY A 41 6.44 -13.35 -0.11
CA GLY A 41 7.23 -12.45 0.73
C GLY A 41 7.26 -11.01 0.23
N GLU A 42 6.41 -10.66 -0.73
CA GLU A 42 6.40 -9.35 -1.35
C GLU A 42 5.02 -8.73 -1.27
N LEU A 43 4.98 -7.43 -0.99
CA LEU A 43 3.72 -6.70 -0.96
C LEU A 43 3.17 -6.52 -2.36
N ARG A 44 1.90 -6.87 -2.55
CA ARG A 44 1.18 -6.68 -3.80
C ARG A 44 0.02 -5.74 -3.57
N VAL A 45 -0.07 -4.68 -4.37
CA VAL A 45 -1.13 -3.68 -4.24
C VAL A 45 -1.79 -3.47 -5.58
N TYR A 46 -3.11 -3.56 -5.60
CA TYR A 46 -3.90 -3.33 -6.81
C TYR A 46 -4.81 -2.13 -6.57
N TYR A 47 -4.83 -1.23 -7.52
CA TYR A 47 -5.63 0.00 -7.43
C TYR A 47 -6.15 0.40 -8.80
N ASP A 48 -7.06 1.37 -8.82
CA ASP A 48 -7.65 1.85 -10.06
C ASP A 48 -7.75 3.37 -10.03
N HIS A 49 -7.42 4.00 -11.14
CA HIS A 49 -7.58 5.44 -11.34
C HIS A 49 -7.48 5.75 -12.83
N LEU A 50 -8.22 6.77 -13.28
CA LEU A 50 -8.27 7.14 -14.69
C LEU A 50 -7.16 8.11 -15.10
N ASP A 51 -6.59 8.84 -14.16
CA ASP A 51 -5.59 9.87 -14.43
C ASP A 51 -4.19 9.26 -14.41
N PHE A 52 -3.48 9.40 -15.53
CA PHE A 52 -2.14 8.84 -15.67
C PHE A 52 -1.15 9.43 -14.66
N ASP A 53 -1.21 10.76 -14.44
CA ASP A 53 -0.31 11.42 -13.51
C ASP A 53 -0.52 10.92 -12.08
N VAL A 54 -1.78 10.70 -11.71
CA VAL A 54 -2.10 10.15 -10.39
C VAL A 54 -1.57 8.72 -10.28
N CYS A 55 -1.71 7.93 -11.35
CA CYS A 55 -1.18 6.56 -11.37
C CYS A 55 0.33 6.55 -11.18
N GLN A 56 1.05 7.50 -11.75
CA GLN A 56 2.50 7.57 -11.57
C GLN A 56 2.85 7.82 -10.10
N LYS A 57 2.15 8.76 -9.46
CA LYS A 57 2.39 9.03 -8.04
C LYS A 57 2.03 7.83 -7.19
N ALA A 58 0.92 7.17 -7.51
CA ALA A 58 0.51 5.97 -6.79
C ALA A 58 1.57 4.88 -6.89
N ASN A 59 2.11 4.67 -8.08
CA ASN A 59 3.15 3.67 -8.28
C ASN A 59 4.40 3.97 -7.48
N GLU A 60 4.79 5.25 -7.38
CA GLU A 60 5.94 5.64 -6.57
C GLU A 60 5.72 5.34 -5.09
N LEU A 61 4.52 5.63 -4.60
CA LEU A 61 4.17 5.33 -3.21
C LEU A 61 4.18 3.83 -2.95
N ILE A 62 3.67 3.06 -3.89
CA ILE A 62 3.63 1.61 -3.77
C ILE A 62 5.05 1.04 -3.76
N GLU A 63 5.92 1.51 -4.65
CA GLU A 63 7.30 1.05 -4.68
C GLU A 63 8.02 1.35 -3.37
N LYS A 64 7.80 2.53 -2.82
CA LYS A 64 8.40 2.88 -1.54
C LYS A 64 7.90 1.95 -0.44
N ALA A 65 6.61 1.68 -0.42
CA ALA A 65 6.04 0.79 0.58
C ALA A 65 6.60 -0.63 0.46
N ILE A 66 6.78 -1.11 -0.76
CA ILE A 66 7.37 -2.43 -0.99
C ILE A 66 8.79 -2.49 -0.42
N LYS A 67 9.58 -1.44 -0.65
CA LYS A 67 10.94 -1.37 -0.11
C LYS A 67 10.93 -1.30 1.41
N ASP A 68 10.01 -0.53 1.98
CA ASP A 68 9.89 -0.42 3.43
C ASP A 68 9.52 -1.77 4.06
N CYS A 69 8.61 -2.50 3.43
CA CYS A 69 8.25 -3.83 3.90
C CYS A 69 9.42 -4.80 3.83
N ALA A 70 10.17 -4.75 2.74
CA ALA A 70 11.36 -5.60 2.59
C ALA A 70 12.40 -5.27 3.66
N SER A 71 12.56 -4.00 3.99
CA SER A 71 13.51 -3.58 5.02
C SER A 71 13.11 -4.12 6.39
N LEU A 72 11.83 -4.16 6.69
CA LEU A 72 11.36 -4.74 7.94
C LEU A 72 11.72 -6.22 8.03
N ASP A 73 11.52 -6.94 6.94
CA ASP A 73 11.82 -8.37 6.91
C ASP A 73 13.32 -8.61 7.11
N GLU A 74 14.16 -7.79 6.49
CA GLU A 74 15.61 -7.89 6.66
C GLU A 74 16.02 -7.55 8.09
N GLY A 75 15.37 -6.53 8.67
CA GLY A 75 15.68 -6.11 10.03
C GLY A 75 15.38 -7.16 11.07
N THR A 76 14.43 -8.04 10.82
CA THR A 76 14.05 -9.07 11.78
C THR A 76 15.02 -10.24 11.80
N ASN A 77 15.95 -10.28 10.90
CA ASN A 77 16.93 -11.38 10.81
C ASN A 77 18.21 -11.13 11.57
N ILE A 78 18.26 -10.07 12.30
CA ILE A 78 19.46 -9.72 13.08
C ILE A 78 19.51 -10.44 14.42
#